data_666c05796eb6071b50d1ca47c9ac1536
#
_entry.id   666c05796eb6071b50d1ca47c9ac1536
#
_cell.length_a   1.000
_cell.length_b   1.000
_cell.length_c   1.000
_cell.angle_alpha   90.00
_cell.angle_beta   90.00
_cell.angle_gamma   90.00
#
_symmetry.space_group_name_H-M   'P 1'
#
loop_
_entity.id
_entity.type
_entity.pdbx_description
1 polymer ?
#
loop_
_entity_poly.entity_id
_entity_poly.type
_entity_poly.pdbx_seq_one_letter_code
_entity_poly.pdbx_strand_id
1 'polypeptide(L)'
;MASTYVNDLRLNEMATGDQSGSWGTVTNTNLELISEAFSFGTEAITTNADTHTTTIADGATDPGRSMFLKYTGTLDSACTITIGPNTVSKLWFIENATSGSQNIIIKQGSGATVTIASGKTKVIYSDGVGSGAKMVDAFAALDVGALSGTSATFDGGVDI
;
A
#
# COMPACT_ATOMS: atom_id res chain seq x y z
N MET A 1 13.65 13.55 25.02
CA MET A 1 13.91 12.62 23.90
C MET A 1 13.00 13.04 22.75
N ALA A 2 13.45 12.94 21.51
CA ALA A 2 12.60 13.28 20.37
C ALA A 2 11.59 12.16 20.10
N SER A 3 10.39 12.52 19.63
CA SER A 3 9.39 11.58 19.11
C SER A 3 9.97 10.69 18.01
N THR A 4 9.49 9.46 17.91
CA THR A 4 9.88 8.50 16.87
C THR A 4 8.65 8.02 16.08
N TYR A 5 8.88 7.43 14.90
CA TYR A 5 7.85 6.99 13.97
C TYR A 5 8.23 5.61 13.42
N VAL A 6 8.50 4.66 14.30
CA VAL A 6 9.03 3.32 13.93
C VAL A 6 7.96 2.27 13.71
N ASN A 7 6.71 2.53 14.08
CA ASN A 7 5.59 1.61 13.87
C ASN A 7 5.12 1.59 12.40
N ASP A 8 4.39 0.54 12.03
CA ASP A 8 3.92 0.31 10.65
C ASP A 8 2.95 1.36 10.12
N LEU A 9 2.30 2.11 10.99
CA LEU A 9 1.43 3.23 10.62
C LEU A 9 2.15 4.58 10.66
N ARG A 10 3.44 4.63 11.02
CA ARG A 10 4.23 5.86 11.15
C ARG A 10 3.58 6.91 12.07
N LEU A 11 2.92 6.42 13.14
CA LEU A 11 2.36 7.26 14.19
C LEU A 11 3.46 7.80 15.07
N ASN A 12 3.21 8.98 15.65
CA ASN A 12 4.13 9.59 16.61
C ASN A 12 4.17 8.79 17.92
N GLU A 13 5.32 8.22 18.24
CA GLU A 13 5.61 7.60 19.53
C GLU A 13 6.27 8.61 20.45
N MET A 14 5.47 9.20 21.34
CA MET A 14 5.91 10.22 22.28
C MET A 14 6.76 9.61 23.39
N ALA A 15 7.97 10.13 23.61
CA ALA A 15 8.77 9.78 24.77
C ALA A 15 8.24 10.47 26.05
N THR A 16 8.53 9.89 27.21
CA THR A 16 8.15 10.49 28.50
C THR A 16 8.70 11.90 28.63
N GLY A 17 7.82 12.87 28.91
CA GLY A 17 8.13 14.29 29.01
C GLY A 17 8.22 15.03 27.68
N ASP A 18 8.03 14.32 26.55
CA ASP A 18 7.92 14.91 25.23
C ASP A 18 6.52 15.54 25.01
N GLN A 19 6.42 16.43 24.00
CA GLN A 19 5.16 17.07 23.60
C GLN A 19 4.43 17.84 24.73
N SER A 20 5.18 18.43 25.67
CA SER A 20 4.60 19.27 26.74
C SER A 20 3.76 20.40 26.14
N GLY A 21 2.47 20.45 26.49
CA GLY A 21 1.49 21.42 25.97
C GLY A 21 0.88 21.06 24.61
N SER A 22 1.36 20.02 23.90
CA SER A 22 0.86 19.59 22.59
C SER A 22 0.45 18.11 22.53
N TRP A 23 0.62 17.36 23.62
CA TRP A 23 0.31 15.92 23.65
C TRP A 23 -1.11 15.57 23.19
N GLY A 24 -2.10 16.42 23.54
CA GLY A 24 -3.49 16.23 23.13
C GLY A 24 -3.65 16.31 21.60
N THR A 25 -3.00 17.30 20.97
CA THR A 25 -2.99 17.43 19.50
C THR A 25 -2.31 16.24 18.85
N VAL A 26 -1.15 15.82 19.35
CA VAL A 26 -0.42 14.66 18.81
C VAL A 26 -1.24 13.38 18.94
N THR A 27 -1.92 13.17 20.09
CA THR A 27 -2.81 12.01 20.29
C THR A 27 -3.97 12.03 19.29
N ASN A 28 -4.63 13.18 19.11
CA ASN A 28 -5.72 13.30 18.14
C ASN A 28 -5.23 13.05 16.72
N THR A 29 -4.10 13.59 16.32
CA THR A 29 -3.49 13.29 15.00
C THR A 29 -3.23 11.80 14.85
N ASN A 30 -2.68 11.10 15.85
CA ASN A 30 -2.50 9.65 15.80
C ASN A 30 -3.82 8.89 15.61
N LEU A 31 -4.90 9.31 16.29
CA LEU A 31 -6.23 8.70 16.13
C LEU A 31 -6.79 8.92 14.72
N GLU A 32 -6.58 10.10 14.13
CA GLU A 32 -6.95 10.41 12.75
C GLU A 32 -6.18 9.55 11.76
N LEU A 33 -4.87 9.37 11.96
CA LEU A 33 -4.03 8.51 11.13
C LEU A 33 -4.39 7.02 11.24
N ILE A 34 -4.83 6.55 12.41
CA ILE A 34 -5.39 5.21 12.58
C ILE A 34 -6.69 5.07 11.77
N SER A 35 -7.58 6.07 11.81
CA SER A 35 -8.80 6.08 11.00
C SER A 35 -8.45 6.06 9.50
N GLU A 36 -7.47 6.87 9.06
CA GLU A 36 -6.97 6.90 7.69
C GLU A 36 -6.47 5.52 7.23
N ALA A 37 -5.80 4.77 8.12
CA ALA A 37 -5.27 3.45 7.80
C ALA A 37 -6.35 2.41 7.41
N PHE A 38 -7.60 2.63 7.79
CA PHE A 38 -8.77 1.81 7.41
C PHE A 38 -9.60 2.42 6.28
N SER A 39 -9.19 3.54 5.73
CA SER A 39 -9.94 4.31 4.75
C SER A 39 -9.53 3.99 3.30
N PHE A 40 -10.05 4.81 2.39
CA PHE A 40 -9.76 4.82 0.97
C PHE A 40 -8.87 6.03 0.63
N GLY A 41 -7.75 5.78 -0.05
CA GLY A 41 -6.85 6.80 -0.57
C GLY A 41 -6.75 6.77 -2.09
N THR A 42 -6.48 7.93 -2.68
CA THR A 42 -6.17 8.05 -4.12
C THR A 42 -4.86 8.78 -4.29
N GLU A 43 -3.98 8.21 -5.10
CA GLU A 43 -2.70 8.80 -5.46
C GLU A 43 -2.56 8.90 -6.97
N ALA A 44 -2.14 10.07 -7.45
CA ALA A 44 -1.99 10.31 -8.87
C ALA A 44 -0.53 10.11 -9.30
N ILE A 45 -0.30 9.25 -10.29
CA ILE A 45 0.96 9.18 -11.01
C ILE A 45 0.94 10.31 -12.02
N THR A 46 1.74 11.34 -11.76
CA THR A 46 1.79 12.54 -12.61
C THR A 46 2.81 12.37 -13.73
N THR A 47 2.65 13.13 -14.83
CA THR A 47 3.64 13.25 -15.91
C THR A 47 4.00 11.95 -16.64
N ASN A 48 3.11 10.97 -16.72
CA ASN A 48 3.38 9.70 -17.41
C ASN A 48 4.72 9.07 -16.95
N ALA A 49 4.90 8.91 -15.64
CA ALA A 49 6.18 8.48 -15.08
C ALA A 49 6.34 6.95 -15.12
N ASP A 50 7.52 6.47 -15.55
CA ASP A 50 7.91 5.05 -15.50
C ASP A 50 8.21 4.59 -14.06
N THR A 51 8.45 5.54 -13.16
CA THR A 51 8.68 5.30 -11.73
C THR A 51 7.91 6.30 -10.88
N HIS A 52 7.38 5.83 -9.75
CA HIS A 52 6.66 6.63 -8.77
C HIS A 52 7.05 6.22 -7.36
N THR A 53 6.94 7.12 -6.41
CA THR A 53 7.18 6.82 -5.00
C THR A 53 5.97 7.21 -4.17
N THR A 54 5.39 6.23 -3.48
CA THR A 54 4.37 6.42 -2.45
C THR A 54 5.06 6.39 -1.10
N THR A 55 4.86 7.43 -0.29
CA THR A 55 5.48 7.52 1.04
C THR A 55 4.40 7.53 2.11
N ILE A 56 4.54 6.64 3.10
CA ILE A 56 3.76 6.69 4.33
C ILE A 56 4.47 7.68 5.26
N ALA A 57 3.88 8.87 5.40
CA ALA A 57 4.50 10.01 6.05
C ALA A 57 4.57 9.85 7.58
N ASP A 58 5.63 10.36 8.19
CA ASP A 58 5.80 10.37 9.65
C ASP A 58 4.82 11.35 10.30
N GLY A 59 3.83 10.82 11.03
CA GLY A 59 2.87 11.62 11.78
C GLY A 59 2.01 12.59 10.96
N ALA A 60 1.89 12.39 9.66
CA ALA A 60 1.12 13.23 8.76
C ALA A 60 0.26 12.39 7.81
N THR A 61 -0.84 12.96 7.33
CA THR A 61 -1.75 12.29 6.39
C THR A 61 -1.08 12.01 5.05
N ASP A 62 -1.38 10.87 4.45
CA ASP A 62 -0.94 10.47 3.11
C ASP A 62 -1.85 9.36 2.53
N PRO A 63 -1.99 9.23 1.20
CA PRO A 63 -2.82 8.19 0.61
C PRO A 63 -2.26 6.78 0.79
N GLY A 64 -0.94 6.61 0.92
CA GLY A 64 -0.27 5.32 1.05
C GLY A 64 -0.59 4.59 2.35
N ARG A 65 -1.02 5.33 3.40
CA ARG A 65 -1.46 4.74 4.66
C ARG A 65 -2.79 4.03 4.53
N SER A 66 -3.68 4.46 3.64
CA SER A 66 -5.02 3.91 3.47
C SER A 66 -5.00 2.41 3.17
N MET A 67 -5.99 1.68 3.66
CA MET A 67 -6.12 0.24 3.38
C MET A 67 -6.47 -0.02 1.92
N PHE A 68 -7.38 0.76 1.35
CA PHE A 68 -7.68 0.73 -0.07
C PHE A 68 -6.98 1.90 -0.76
N LEU A 69 -6.04 1.60 -1.65
CA LEU A 69 -5.23 2.58 -2.36
C LEU A 69 -5.48 2.51 -3.87
N LYS A 70 -5.91 3.62 -4.44
CA LYS A 70 -6.19 3.75 -5.86
C LYS A 70 -5.13 4.59 -6.55
N TYR A 71 -4.43 4.02 -7.53
CA TYR A 71 -3.53 4.77 -8.39
C TYR A 71 -4.26 5.25 -9.63
N THR A 72 -4.10 6.55 -9.95
CA THR A 72 -4.69 7.21 -11.13
C THR A 72 -3.60 7.88 -11.97
N GLY A 73 -3.95 8.34 -13.15
CA GLY A 73 -3.03 9.00 -14.09
C GLY A 73 -3.09 8.37 -15.46
N THR A 74 -2.26 8.89 -16.40
CA THR A 74 -2.15 8.36 -17.77
C THR A 74 -0.74 7.82 -17.96
N LEU A 75 -0.63 6.56 -18.39
CA LEU A 75 0.64 5.87 -18.61
C LEU A 75 0.76 5.40 -20.06
N ASP A 76 1.95 5.51 -20.65
CA ASP A 76 2.30 4.93 -21.96
C ASP A 76 3.19 3.69 -21.83
N SER A 77 3.74 3.45 -20.63
CA SER A 77 4.55 2.30 -20.27
C SER A 77 4.21 1.82 -18.86
N ALA A 78 4.73 0.65 -18.46
CA ALA A 78 4.55 0.14 -17.11
C ALA A 78 5.27 1.03 -16.09
N CYS A 79 4.57 1.41 -15.00
CA CYS A 79 5.13 2.24 -13.93
C CYS A 79 5.52 1.39 -12.73
N THR A 80 6.77 1.51 -12.27
CA THR A 80 7.22 0.91 -11.02
C THR A 80 6.98 1.85 -9.85
N ILE A 81 6.13 1.42 -8.91
CA ILE A 81 5.76 2.20 -7.72
C ILE A 81 6.50 1.65 -6.51
N THR A 82 7.35 2.47 -5.90
CA THR A 82 8.04 2.11 -4.66
C THR A 82 7.27 2.65 -3.46
N ILE A 83 6.80 1.76 -2.58
CA ILE A 83 6.14 2.15 -1.33
C ILE A 83 7.18 2.21 -0.20
N GLY A 84 7.33 3.37 0.39
CA GLY A 84 8.26 3.61 1.49
C GLY A 84 7.56 4.09 2.77
N PRO A 85 8.26 3.99 3.92
CA PRO A 85 9.58 3.37 4.10
C PRO A 85 9.54 1.83 3.99
N ASN A 86 10.68 1.22 3.65
CA ASN A 86 10.80 -0.23 3.43
C ASN A 86 10.77 -1.08 4.72
N THR A 87 10.54 -0.44 5.86
CA THR A 87 10.36 -1.07 7.18
C THR A 87 8.89 -1.21 7.57
N VAL A 88 7.96 -0.70 6.75
CA VAL A 88 6.52 -0.82 7.00
C VAL A 88 6.03 -2.19 6.53
N SER A 89 5.40 -2.94 7.44
CA SER A 89 4.71 -4.19 7.18
C SER A 89 3.20 -3.96 7.25
N LYS A 90 2.50 -4.11 6.11
CA LYS A 90 1.09 -3.77 6.07
C LYS A 90 0.40 -4.41 4.85
N LEU A 91 -0.92 -4.51 4.93
CA LEU A 91 -1.79 -5.03 3.86
C LEU A 91 -2.50 -3.87 3.16
N TRP A 92 -2.63 -3.97 1.83
CA TRP A 92 -3.40 -3.07 0.99
C TRP A 92 -4.29 -3.82 0.00
N PHE A 93 -5.41 -3.19 -0.34
CA PHE A 93 -6.15 -3.41 -1.57
C PHE A 93 -5.69 -2.34 -2.57
N ILE A 94 -4.92 -2.69 -3.60
CA ILE A 94 -4.40 -1.72 -4.57
C ILE A 94 -5.12 -1.86 -5.90
N GLU A 95 -5.74 -0.75 -6.35
CA GLU A 95 -6.39 -0.63 -7.65
C GLU A 95 -5.48 0.10 -8.63
N ASN A 96 -5.25 -0.49 -9.80
CA ASN A 96 -4.68 0.19 -10.94
C ASN A 96 -5.80 0.82 -11.78
N ALA A 97 -6.14 2.07 -11.48
CA ALA A 97 -7.11 2.88 -12.22
C ALA A 97 -6.44 3.88 -13.19
N THR A 98 -5.20 3.58 -13.60
CA THR A 98 -4.53 4.39 -14.62
C THR A 98 -5.13 4.13 -16.01
N SER A 99 -5.11 5.15 -16.86
CA SER A 99 -5.43 5.02 -18.29
C SER A 99 -4.18 4.66 -19.12
N GLY A 100 -4.37 4.21 -20.37
CA GLY A 100 -3.30 3.79 -21.27
C GLY A 100 -3.04 2.30 -21.28
N SER A 101 -3.86 1.49 -20.56
CA SER A 101 -3.78 0.02 -20.53
C SER A 101 -2.43 -0.53 -20.05
N GLN A 102 -1.73 0.20 -19.20
CA GLN A 102 -0.41 -0.17 -18.67
C GLN A 102 -0.50 -0.83 -17.29
N ASN A 103 0.47 -1.67 -17.00
CA ASN A 103 0.62 -2.27 -15.69
C ASN A 103 1.24 -1.29 -14.68
N ILE A 104 0.89 -1.44 -13.40
CA ILE A 104 1.70 -0.91 -12.31
C ILE A 104 2.42 -2.06 -11.60
N ILE A 105 3.67 -1.83 -11.19
CA ILE A 105 4.53 -2.81 -10.53
C ILE A 105 4.81 -2.30 -9.13
N ILE A 106 4.24 -2.94 -8.12
CA ILE A 106 4.39 -2.51 -6.73
C ILE A 106 5.62 -3.15 -6.11
N LYS A 107 6.44 -2.33 -5.51
CA LYS A 107 7.75 -2.67 -4.93
C LYS A 107 7.89 -2.01 -3.55
N GLN A 108 8.73 -2.60 -2.68
CA GLN A 108 9.16 -1.94 -1.44
C GLN A 108 10.69 -1.87 -1.34
N GLY A 109 11.37 -2.97 -1.11
CA GLY A 109 12.84 -3.07 -1.12
C GLY A 109 13.39 -3.63 -2.43
N SER A 110 14.41 -4.48 -2.33
CA SER A 110 15.00 -5.23 -3.46
C SER A 110 14.37 -6.60 -3.68
N GLY A 111 13.40 -7.00 -2.83
CA GLY A 111 12.72 -8.29 -2.93
C GLY A 111 11.69 -8.36 -4.05
N ALA A 112 10.85 -9.39 -4.02
CA ALA A 112 9.82 -9.64 -5.01
C ALA A 112 8.82 -8.47 -5.14
N THR A 113 8.31 -8.27 -6.35
CA THR A 113 7.33 -7.24 -6.71
C THR A 113 5.99 -7.88 -7.09
N VAL A 114 4.91 -7.11 -7.03
CA VAL A 114 3.59 -7.54 -7.51
C VAL A 114 3.14 -6.65 -8.66
N THR A 115 2.80 -7.26 -9.79
CA THR A 115 2.26 -6.56 -10.96
C THR A 115 0.73 -6.54 -10.90
N ILE A 116 0.13 -5.37 -11.12
CA ILE A 116 -1.31 -5.16 -11.19
C ILE A 116 -1.66 -4.62 -12.58
N ALA A 117 -2.43 -5.39 -13.35
CA ALA A 117 -2.85 -4.99 -14.69
C ALA A 117 -3.84 -3.82 -14.63
N SER A 118 -3.91 -3.04 -15.71
CA SER A 118 -4.84 -1.91 -15.83
C SER A 118 -6.29 -2.36 -15.57
N GLY A 119 -7.03 -1.60 -14.76
CA GLY A 119 -8.40 -1.86 -14.36
C GLY A 119 -8.57 -3.01 -13.36
N LYS A 120 -7.50 -3.52 -12.76
CA LYS A 120 -7.55 -4.61 -11.78
C LYS A 120 -7.18 -4.13 -10.38
N THR A 121 -7.70 -4.84 -9.39
CA THR A 121 -7.35 -4.68 -7.96
C THR A 121 -6.71 -5.97 -7.47
N LYS A 122 -5.65 -5.84 -6.68
CA LYS A 122 -5.04 -6.95 -5.93
C LYS A 122 -4.97 -6.65 -4.45
N VAL A 123 -5.05 -7.71 -3.64
CA VAL A 123 -4.73 -7.65 -2.21
C VAL A 123 -3.27 -8.05 -2.05
N ILE A 124 -2.47 -7.14 -1.56
CA ILE A 124 -1.02 -7.34 -1.41
C ILE A 124 -0.55 -6.91 -0.02
N TYR A 125 0.55 -7.49 0.43
CA TYR A 125 1.18 -7.05 1.67
C TYR A 125 2.70 -6.92 1.50
N SER A 126 3.31 -6.09 2.35
CA SER A 126 4.75 -5.97 2.50
C SER A 126 5.22 -6.69 3.77
N ASP A 127 6.45 -7.19 3.78
CA ASP A 127 7.06 -7.81 4.96
C ASP A 127 7.90 -6.84 5.80
N GLY A 128 8.19 -5.65 5.29
CA GLY A 128 8.86 -4.59 6.02
C GLY A 128 10.29 -4.88 6.51
N VAL A 129 10.98 -5.84 5.88
CA VAL A 129 12.31 -6.29 6.35
C VAL A 129 13.48 -5.39 5.92
N GLY A 130 13.21 -4.14 5.57
CA GLY A 130 14.23 -3.16 5.18
C GLY A 130 14.66 -3.30 3.73
N SER A 131 15.97 -3.27 3.45
CA SER A 131 16.50 -3.27 2.07
C SER A 131 16.07 -4.47 1.24
N GLY A 132 15.84 -5.63 1.86
CA GLY A 132 15.35 -6.85 1.23
C GLY A 132 13.83 -6.97 1.15
N ALA A 133 13.08 -5.97 1.61
CA ALA A 133 11.62 -6.02 1.68
C ALA A 133 10.98 -6.38 0.33
N LYS A 134 9.93 -7.18 0.40
CA LYS A 134 9.18 -7.68 -0.76
C LYS A 134 7.71 -7.36 -0.64
N MET A 135 7.05 -7.37 -1.79
CA MET A 135 5.59 -7.34 -1.90
C MET A 135 5.09 -8.74 -2.23
N VAL A 136 3.99 -9.15 -1.62
CA VAL A 136 3.40 -10.48 -1.81
C VAL A 136 1.93 -10.31 -2.20
N ASP A 137 1.51 -11.00 -3.26
CA ASP A 137 0.09 -11.14 -3.62
C ASP A 137 -0.56 -12.12 -2.63
N ALA A 138 -1.49 -11.62 -1.83
CA ALA A 138 -2.11 -12.39 -0.76
C ALA A 138 -2.99 -13.54 -1.27
N PHE A 139 -3.42 -13.49 -2.52
CA PHE A 139 -4.32 -14.47 -3.12
C PHE A 139 -3.69 -15.29 -4.26
N ALA A 140 -2.39 -15.12 -4.53
CA ALA A 140 -1.70 -15.86 -5.59
C ALA A 140 -1.72 -17.39 -5.40
N ALA A 141 -1.85 -17.86 -4.15
CA ALA A 141 -1.93 -19.27 -3.78
C ALA A 141 -3.05 -19.46 -2.74
N LEU A 142 -4.23 -18.93 -3.04
CA LEU A 142 -5.39 -19.05 -2.15
C LEU A 142 -5.94 -20.47 -2.17
N ASP A 143 -5.82 -21.18 -1.04
CA ASP A 143 -6.52 -22.45 -0.83
C ASP A 143 -7.98 -22.15 -0.41
N VAL A 144 -8.90 -22.43 -1.33
CA VAL A 144 -10.34 -22.37 -1.09
C VAL A 144 -10.86 -23.80 -1.10
N GLY A 145 -11.36 -24.32 0.01
CA GLY A 145 -11.91 -25.68 0.09
C GLY A 145 -12.95 -25.94 -0.99
N ALA A 146 -14.24 -25.81 -0.73
CA ALA A 146 -15.28 -25.88 -1.74
C ALA A 146 -15.69 -24.50 -2.24
N LEU A 147 -15.58 -24.25 -3.55
CA LEU A 147 -16.13 -23.05 -4.19
C LEU A 147 -17.59 -23.33 -4.58
N SER A 148 -18.55 -22.65 -3.94
CA SER A 148 -19.97 -22.73 -4.28
C SER A 148 -20.47 -21.41 -4.83
N GLY A 149 -21.06 -21.44 -6.01
CA GLY A 149 -21.59 -20.25 -6.70
C GLY A 149 -22.52 -20.63 -7.85
N THR A 150 -23.25 -19.67 -8.40
CA THR A 150 -24.12 -19.88 -9.56
C THR A 150 -23.34 -19.98 -10.87
N SER A 151 -22.12 -19.44 -10.92
CA SER A 151 -21.20 -19.55 -12.04
C SER A 151 -19.76 -19.26 -11.59
N ALA A 152 -18.79 -19.88 -12.26
CA ALA A 152 -17.39 -19.57 -12.14
C ALA A 152 -16.79 -19.45 -13.55
N THR A 153 -15.92 -18.44 -13.78
CA THR A 153 -15.17 -18.27 -15.02
C THR A 153 -13.69 -18.43 -14.73
N PHE A 154 -13.02 -19.32 -15.45
CA PHE A 154 -11.60 -19.61 -15.31
C PHE A 154 -10.87 -19.19 -16.59
N ASP A 155 -10.03 -18.16 -16.52
CA ASP A 155 -9.32 -17.61 -17.68
C ASP A 155 -8.11 -18.45 -18.13
N GLY A 156 -7.67 -19.42 -17.32
CA GLY A 156 -6.47 -20.23 -17.56
C GLY A 156 -6.70 -21.74 -17.74
N GLY A 157 -7.95 -22.19 -17.84
CA GLY A 157 -8.29 -23.61 -17.83
C GLY A 157 -8.42 -24.16 -16.40
N VAL A 158 -9.10 -25.29 -16.27
CA VAL A 158 -9.25 -26.04 -15.02
C VAL A 158 -8.55 -27.38 -15.22
N ASP A 159 -7.50 -27.63 -14.45
CA ASP A 159 -6.96 -28.97 -14.27
C ASP A 159 -7.82 -29.71 -13.22
N ILE A 160 -8.60 -30.69 -13.64
CA ILE A 160 -9.45 -31.51 -12.77
C ILE A 160 -8.79 -32.88 -12.59
#